data_3aa2cf5c77fec7c3e31a56990a1ab814
#
_entry.id   3aa2cf5c77fec7c3e31a56990a1ab814
#
_cell.length_a   1.000
_cell.length_b   1.000
_cell.length_c   1.000
_cell.angle_alpha   90.00
_cell.angle_beta   90.00
_cell.angle_gamma   90.00
#
_symmetry.space_group_name_H-M   'P 1'
#
loop_
_entity.id
_entity.type
_entity.pdbx_description
1 polymer ?
#
loop_
_entity_poly.entity_id
_entity_poly.type
_entity_poly.pdbx_seq_one_letter_code
_entity_poly.pdbx_strand_id
1 'polypeptide(L)'
;MESLVLPVKNVLYFLYRSLQIPCKGDPIMQKITADPQALFRYRGLPPVGVTVSMALQHLVAMIVGCVTPAIIIANAAGLTHTQQVLLIQASLVMSAVTTLLQLFPIGGRFGAGLPVIFGVSFAYLPSMQAIATSKGGMAAVAGAMIVGGVIATLVGLFIKPIRRLFPPVITGTVVFTIGLSLYPTAINYMAGGAANTYQSVVEERGLTAALVYGSWQNWAIAAFTLAVVMLLTNHGRGICKLASILLGILAGYAVALVAGMVDLSGIAGASWFSLPKPVPFGVTFELSGCVALGLLFAINSIQAIGDLTATTVGGMDREPTTRELQGGIVAYGVSNVLTALLGGLPTATYSQNVGIVATNKVVNRWVFALTGGFLLLAGVVPKFSAVLTTIPQCVLGGATVAVFSTIAMTGMKLIAAEGITARNTTIVGLSAALGVGISQASAALAQFPEAVTTIFGKSPVVIATLMAVFLNLVLPKEEK
;
A
#
# COMPACT_ATOMS: atom_id res chain seq x y z
N MET A 1 -25.21 -18.70 13.92
CA MET A 1 -23.77 -18.71 13.62
C MET A 1 -23.29 -20.01 12.95
N GLU A 2 -23.94 -21.13 13.15
CA GLU A 2 -23.57 -22.42 12.51
C GLU A 2 -23.85 -22.49 10.99
N SER A 3 -24.85 -21.78 10.48
CA SER A 3 -25.24 -21.83 9.07
C SER A 3 -24.29 -21.12 8.09
N LEU A 4 -23.42 -20.24 8.56
CA LEU A 4 -22.40 -19.56 7.72
C LEU A 4 -21.05 -20.30 7.69
N VAL A 5 -20.81 -21.21 8.60
CA VAL A 5 -19.54 -21.96 8.70
C VAL A 5 -19.47 -23.11 7.68
N LEU A 6 -20.61 -23.69 7.31
CA LEU A 6 -20.71 -24.80 6.37
C LEU A 6 -20.23 -24.47 4.94
N PRO A 7 -20.63 -23.35 4.31
CA PRO A 7 -20.16 -23.01 2.96
C PRO A 7 -18.66 -22.66 2.91
N VAL A 8 -18.13 -21.98 3.93
CA VAL A 8 -16.69 -21.64 4.00
C VAL A 8 -15.82 -22.90 4.17
N LYS A 9 -16.31 -23.88 4.92
CA LYS A 9 -15.64 -25.18 5.12
C LYS A 9 -15.55 -25.96 3.79
N ASN A 10 -16.60 -25.91 2.98
CA ASN A 10 -16.65 -26.57 1.69
C ASN A 10 -15.79 -25.88 0.62
N VAL A 11 -15.72 -24.54 0.63
CA VAL A 11 -14.87 -23.77 -0.28
C VAL A 11 -13.37 -23.98 0.05
N LEU A 12 -13.00 -23.97 1.32
CA LEU A 12 -11.64 -24.29 1.77
C LEU A 12 -11.25 -25.74 1.43
N TYR A 13 -12.17 -26.67 1.55
CA TYR A 13 -11.96 -28.08 1.20
C TYR A 13 -11.81 -28.26 -0.33
N PHE A 14 -12.61 -27.57 -1.11
CA PHE A 14 -12.53 -27.59 -2.58
C PHE A 14 -11.23 -26.95 -3.10
N LEU A 15 -10.83 -25.78 -2.57
CA LEU A 15 -9.56 -25.12 -2.88
C LEU A 15 -8.35 -25.97 -2.47
N TYR A 16 -8.44 -26.64 -1.32
CA TYR A 16 -7.41 -27.57 -0.88
C TYR A 16 -7.23 -28.75 -1.83
N ARG A 17 -8.35 -29.32 -2.31
CA ARG A 17 -8.33 -30.46 -3.24
C ARG A 17 -7.84 -30.11 -4.65
N SER A 18 -8.16 -28.91 -5.12
CA SER A 18 -7.75 -28.46 -6.48
C SER A 18 -6.31 -27.94 -6.55
N LEU A 19 -5.71 -27.53 -5.43
CA LEU A 19 -4.34 -27.00 -5.37
C LEU A 19 -3.28 -28.03 -4.95
N GLN A 20 -3.67 -29.23 -4.59
CA GLN A 20 -2.73 -30.35 -4.38
C GLN A 20 -2.48 -31.08 -5.69
N ILE A 21 -1.38 -30.74 -6.36
CA ILE A 21 -0.76 -31.57 -7.41
C ILE A 21 -0.24 -32.83 -6.69
N PRO A 22 -0.72 -34.04 -7.01
CA PRO A 22 -0.32 -35.25 -6.31
C PRO A 22 1.14 -35.58 -6.61
N CYS A 23 2.01 -35.51 -5.61
CA CYS A 23 3.24 -36.28 -5.63
C CYS A 23 2.87 -37.75 -5.49
N LYS A 24 3.17 -38.58 -6.50
CA LYS A 24 2.98 -40.03 -6.45
C LYS A 24 3.71 -40.60 -5.24
N GLY A 25 2.99 -41.22 -4.31
CA GLY A 25 3.61 -42.09 -3.32
C GLY A 25 3.12 -42.06 -1.86
N ASP A 26 2.04 -41.36 -1.48
CA ASP A 26 1.55 -41.39 -0.11
C ASP A 26 0.24 -42.18 0.05
N PRO A 27 0.18 -43.17 0.97
CA PRO A 27 -1.04 -43.91 1.28
C PRO A 27 -1.91 -43.05 2.22
N ILE A 28 -2.97 -42.43 1.66
CA ILE A 28 -3.71 -41.46 2.44
C ILE A 28 -5.20 -41.68 2.41
N MET A 29 -5.70 -42.14 3.52
CA MET A 29 -6.92 -41.65 4.14
C MET A 29 -6.74 -41.61 5.66
N GLN A 30 -5.84 -40.75 6.14
CA GLN A 30 -5.93 -40.29 7.53
C GLN A 30 -6.96 -39.16 7.58
N LYS A 31 -7.93 -39.25 8.50
CA LYS A 31 -8.84 -38.15 8.85
C LYS A 31 -8.05 -36.88 8.99
N ILE A 32 -8.30 -35.90 8.10
CA ILE A 32 -7.67 -34.57 8.16
C ILE A 32 -8.24 -33.90 9.42
N THR A 33 -7.59 -34.07 10.55
CA THR A 33 -7.88 -33.34 11.78
C THR A 33 -7.18 -31.98 11.71
N ALA A 34 -7.95 -30.92 11.99
CA ALA A 34 -7.38 -29.57 12.09
C ALA A 34 -6.37 -29.53 13.26
N ASP A 35 -5.12 -29.16 12.95
CA ASP A 35 -4.02 -29.08 13.91
C ASP A 35 -3.78 -27.62 14.32
N PRO A 36 -3.99 -27.23 15.59
CA PRO A 36 -3.68 -25.89 16.07
C PRO A 36 -2.20 -25.49 15.85
N GLN A 37 -1.28 -26.44 15.91
CA GLN A 37 0.14 -26.22 15.66
C GLN A 37 0.43 -25.89 14.19
N ALA A 38 -0.49 -26.19 13.27
CA ALA A 38 -0.37 -25.82 11.86
C ALA A 38 -0.33 -24.30 11.65
N LEU A 39 -0.83 -23.48 12.57
CA LEU A 39 -0.72 -22.01 12.51
C LEU A 39 0.74 -21.55 12.44
N PHE A 40 1.64 -22.23 13.13
CA PHE A 40 3.07 -21.91 13.24
C PHE A 40 3.92 -22.63 12.18
N ARG A 41 3.29 -23.32 11.24
CA ARG A 41 3.92 -23.99 10.09
C ARG A 41 3.36 -23.42 8.81
N TYR A 42 4.20 -23.23 7.80
CA TYR A 42 3.75 -22.71 6.51
C TYR A 42 2.71 -23.60 5.83
N ARG A 43 2.80 -24.93 6.00
CA ARG A 43 1.90 -25.92 5.46
C ARG A 43 1.12 -26.61 6.59
N GLY A 44 -0.03 -27.17 6.26
CA GLY A 44 -0.95 -27.81 7.19
C GLY A 44 -2.32 -27.13 7.20
N LEU A 45 -3.30 -27.75 7.82
CA LEU A 45 -4.67 -27.22 7.96
C LEU A 45 -4.90 -26.78 9.41
N PRO A 46 -4.89 -25.47 9.69
CA PRO A 46 -5.24 -24.95 10.99
C PRO A 46 -6.77 -24.99 11.21
N PRO A 47 -7.26 -24.87 12.46
CA PRO A 47 -8.68 -24.76 12.76
C PRO A 47 -9.31 -23.55 12.08
N VAL A 48 -10.46 -23.73 11.41
CA VAL A 48 -11.10 -22.69 10.58
C VAL A 48 -11.40 -21.42 11.38
N GLY A 49 -11.96 -21.54 12.59
CA GLY A 49 -12.31 -20.34 13.39
C GLY A 49 -11.11 -19.47 13.71
N VAL A 50 -9.97 -20.06 14.09
CA VAL A 50 -8.74 -19.33 14.36
C VAL A 50 -8.15 -18.75 13.06
N THR A 51 -8.19 -19.51 11.97
CA THR A 51 -7.74 -19.05 10.64
C THR A 51 -8.50 -17.82 10.19
N VAL A 52 -9.83 -17.82 10.31
CA VAL A 52 -10.68 -16.66 9.99
C VAL A 52 -10.33 -15.46 10.88
N SER A 53 -10.20 -15.68 12.19
CA SER A 53 -9.84 -14.59 13.13
C SER A 53 -8.48 -13.96 12.78
N MET A 54 -7.46 -14.78 12.49
CA MET A 54 -6.14 -14.28 12.10
C MET A 54 -6.16 -13.61 10.72
N ALA A 55 -6.91 -14.15 9.76
CA ALA A 55 -7.07 -13.54 8.44
C ALA A 55 -7.76 -12.16 8.53
N LEU A 56 -8.80 -12.03 9.36
CA LEU A 56 -9.45 -10.74 9.61
C LEU A 56 -8.51 -9.75 10.30
N GLN A 57 -7.64 -10.20 11.19
CA GLN A 57 -6.62 -9.35 11.82
C GLN A 57 -5.68 -8.75 10.76
N HIS A 58 -5.20 -9.57 9.81
CA HIS A 58 -4.37 -9.10 8.70
C HIS A 58 -5.14 -8.18 7.75
N LEU A 59 -6.40 -8.50 7.44
CA LEU A 59 -7.26 -7.67 6.58
C LEU A 59 -7.46 -6.27 7.18
N VAL A 60 -7.83 -6.22 8.47
CA VAL A 60 -8.07 -4.96 9.19
C VAL A 60 -6.82 -4.08 9.25
N ALA A 61 -5.64 -4.68 9.40
CA ALA A 61 -4.38 -3.96 9.43
C ALA A 61 -4.01 -3.30 8.08
N MET A 62 -4.53 -3.82 6.95
CA MET A 62 -4.12 -3.38 5.62
C MET A 62 -5.21 -2.70 4.79
N ILE A 63 -6.51 -2.96 5.06
CA ILE A 63 -7.60 -2.53 4.17
C ILE A 63 -7.62 -1.01 3.95
N VAL A 64 -7.41 -0.24 5.00
CA VAL A 64 -7.33 1.23 4.92
C VAL A 64 -6.13 1.66 4.08
N GLY A 65 -4.98 1.02 4.27
CA GLY A 65 -3.77 1.27 3.50
C GLY A 65 -3.94 0.95 2.01
N CYS A 66 -4.78 -0.02 1.64
CA CYS A 66 -5.09 -0.32 0.25
C CYS A 66 -6.04 0.68 -0.40
N VAL A 67 -7.02 1.18 0.37
CA VAL A 67 -8.11 2.02 -0.17
C VAL A 67 -7.73 3.49 -0.18
N THR A 68 -7.10 3.99 0.87
CA THR A 68 -6.80 5.42 1.01
C THR A 68 -5.95 6.00 -0.12
N PRO A 69 -4.85 5.36 -0.59
CA PRO A 69 -4.10 5.88 -1.73
C PRO A 69 -4.95 5.95 -3.01
N ALA A 70 -5.86 4.98 -3.21
CA ALA A 70 -6.74 4.97 -4.36
C ALA A 70 -7.73 6.16 -4.34
N ILE A 71 -8.30 6.47 -3.18
CA ILE A 71 -9.17 7.65 -3.01
C ILE A 71 -8.36 8.95 -3.23
N ILE A 72 -7.14 9.04 -2.68
CA ILE A 72 -6.29 10.23 -2.84
C ILE A 72 -5.96 10.48 -4.31
N ILE A 73 -5.55 9.44 -5.05
CA ILE A 73 -5.22 9.55 -6.48
C ILE A 73 -6.48 9.85 -7.29
N ALA A 74 -7.61 9.19 -7.00
CA ALA A 74 -8.87 9.44 -7.68
C ALA A 74 -9.31 10.90 -7.56
N ASN A 75 -9.21 11.48 -6.37
CA ASN A 75 -9.53 12.87 -6.11
C ASN A 75 -8.54 13.82 -6.81
N ALA A 76 -7.23 13.55 -6.73
CA ALA A 76 -6.21 14.36 -7.38
C ALA A 76 -6.35 14.37 -8.91
N ALA A 77 -6.73 13.23 -9.50
CA ALA A 77 -6.97 13.09 -10.94
C ALA A 77 -8.35 13.61 -11.39
N GLY A 78 -9.21 14.07 -10.47
CA GLY A 78 -10.58 14.52 -10.79
C GLY A 78 -11.47 13.43 -11.36
N LEU A 79 -11.30 12.18 -10.95
CA LEU A 79 -12.06 11.06 -11.47
C LEU A 79 -13.55 11.14 -11.07
N THR A 80 -14.42 10.75 -12.00
CA THR A 80 -15.85 10.59 -11.71
C THR A 80 -16.07 9.47 -10.68
N HIS A 81 -17.18 9.49 -9.97
CA HIS A 81 -17.53 8.48 -8.95
C HIS A 81 -17.37 7.04 -9.50
N THR A 82 -17.86 6.77 -10.72
CA THR A 82 -17.73 5.46 -11.36
C THR A 82 -16.26 5.07 -11.58
N GLN A 83 -15.42 6.01 -12.00
CA GLN A 83 -13.98 5.77 -12.21
C GLN A 83 -13.25 5.56 -10.88
N GLN A 84 -13.64 6.28 -9.82
CA GLN A 84 -13.11 6.06 -8.46
C GLN A 84 -13.41 4.65 -7.96
N VAL A 85 -14.66 4.18 -8.13
CA VAL A 85 -15.06 2.81 -7.79
C VAL A 85 -14.24 1.78 -8.56
N LEU A 86 -14.05 1.97 -9.88
CA LEU A 86 -13.23 1.07 -10.70
C LEU A 86 -11.76 1.03 -10.24
N LEU A 87 -11.17 2.18 -9.90
CA LEU A 87 -9.79 2.28 -9.41
C LEU A 87 -9.61 1.51 -8.09
N ILE A 88 -10.53 1.70 -7.15
CA ILE A 88 -10.51 1.00 -5.85
C ILE A 88 -10.69 -0.50 -6.04
N GLN A 89 -11.66 -0.92 -6.86
CA GLN A 89 -11.88 -2.33 -7.17
C GLN A 89 -10.66 -3.01 -7.76
N ALA A 90 -10.08 -2.44 -8.83
CA ALA A 90 -8.89 -2.98 -9.49
C ALA A 90 -7.72 -3.08 -8.50
N SER A 91 -7.55 -2.07 -7.65
CA SER A 91 -6.50 -2.02 -6.63
C SER A 91 -6.67 -3.13 -5.58
N LEU A 92 -7.89 -3.38 -5.10
CA LEU A 92 -8.18 -4.45 -4.13
C LEU A 92 -8.02 -5.84 -4.76
N VAL A 93 -8.56 -6.05 -5.97
CA VAL A 93 -8.43 -7.33 -6.70
C VAL A 93 -6.96 -7.65 -6.95
N MET A 94 -6.17 -6.66 -7.41
CA MET A 94 -4.76 -6.90 -7.71
C MET A 94 -3.91 -7.06 -6.44
N SER A 95 -4.26 -6.42 -5.33
CA SER A 95 -3.66 -6.71 -4.03
C SER A 95 -3.90 -8.16 -3.60
N ALA A 96 -5.12 -8.67 -3.81
CA ALA A 96 -5.46 -10.08 -3.55
C ALA A 96 -4.68 -11.03 -4.46
N VAL A 97 -4.69 -10.78 -5.76
CA VAL A 97 -3.99 -11.62 -6.76
C VAL A 97 -2.49 -11.64 -6.48
N THR A 98 -1.86 -10.48 -6.23
CA THR A 98 -0.43 -10.41 -5.90
C THR A 98 -0.12 -11.19 -4.62
N THR A 99 -0.94 -11.05 -3.58
CA THR A 99 -0.78 -11.81 -2.32
C THR A 99 -0.88 -13.32 -2.56
N LEU A 100 -1.89 -13.77 -3.29
CA LEU A 100 -2.08 -15.19 -3.59
C LEU A 100 -0.92 -15.77 -4.44
N LEU A 101 -0.42 -14.99 -5.39
CA LEU A 101 0.73 -15.36 -6.22
C LEU A 101 2.01 -15.51 -5.39
N GLN A 102 2.20 -14.65 -4.39
CA GLN A 102 3.34 -14.75 -3.47
C GLN A 102 3.25 -16.00 -2.57
N LEU A 103 2.04 -16.36 -2.16
CA LEU A 103 1.80 -17.54 -1.31
C LEU A 103 1.91 -18.87 -2.06
N PHE A 104 1.47 -18.88 -3.32
CA PHE A 104 1.38 -20.08 -4.17
C PHE A 104 2.21 -19.88 -5.45
N PRO A 105 3.55 -20.03 -5.37
CA PRO A 105 4.42 -19.77 -6.51
C PRO A 105 4.11 -20.63 -7.71
N ILE A 106 3.87 -20.02 -8.87
CA ILE A 106 3.64 -20.73 -10.14
C ILE A 106 4.95 -21.37 -10.60
N GLY A 107 4.92 -22.67 -10.94
CA GLY A 107 6.11 -23.44 -11.31
C GLY A 107 7.18 -23.46 -10.20
N GLY A 108 6.82 -23.08 -8.98
CA GLY A 108 7.69 -23.00 -7.83
C GLY A 108 8.79 -21.94 -7.94
N ARG A 109 8.76 -21.04 -8.92
CA ARG A 109 9.76 -19.98 -9.16
C ARG A 109 9.16 -18.59 -9.25
N PHE A 110 7.90 -18.46 -9.61
CA PHE A 110 7.20 -17.20 -9.78
C PHE A 110 6.31 -16.93 -8.57
N GLY A 111 6.83 -16.22 -7.58
CA GLY A 111 6.28 -15.98 -6.25
C GLY A 111 7.31 -16.35 -5.16
N ALA A 112 7.19 -15.74 -3.98
CA ALA A 112 8.11 -15.96 -2.87
C ALA A 112 7.91 -17.32 -2.18
N GLY A 113 6.69 -17.84 -2.12
CA GLY A 113 6.33 -18.99 -1.27
C GLY A 113 6.39 -18.64 0.22
N LEU A 114 6.13 -17.38 0.57
CA LEU A 114 6.24 -16.85 1.92
C LEU A 114 4.92 -16.23 2.39
N PRO A 115 4.65 -16.19 3.71
CA PRO A 115 3.44 -15.61 4.28
C PRO A 115 3.53 -14.09 4.31
N VAL A 116 3.46 -13.45 3.13
CA VAL A 116 3.57 -12.01 2.95
C VAL A 116 2.33 -11.47 2.25
N ILE A 117 1.87 -10.30 2.68
CA ILE A 117 0.73 -9.60 2.10
C ILE A 117 1.25 -8.45 1.25
N PHE A 118 0.66 -8.30 0.07
CA PHE A 118 0.86 -7.20 -0.84
C PHE A 118 -0.41 -6.37 -0.95
N GLY A 119 -0.25 -5.06 -1.02
CA GLY A 119 -1.36 -4.14 -1.21
C GLY A 119 -0.90 -2.81 -1.76
N VAL A 120 -1.84 -1.91 -2.07
CA VAL A 120 -1.52 -0.58 -2.61
C VAL A 120 -0.57 0.16 -1.68
N SER A 121 0.48 0.76 -2.24
CA SER A 121 1.55 1.37 -1.45
C SER A 121 1.51 2.90 -1.47
N PHE A 122 1.59 3.49 -0.29
CA PHE A 122 1.79 4.94 -0.13
C PHE A 122 3.13 5.44 -0.67
N ALA A 123 4.12 4.56 -0.83
CA ALA A 123 5.44 4.93 -1.33
C ALA A 123 5.40 5.59 -2.72
N TYR A 124 4.44 5.21 -3.54
CA TYR A 124 4.27 5.75 -4.89
C TYR A 124 3.41 7.01 -4.93
N LEU A 125 2.68 7.32 -3.85
CA LEU A 125 1.62 8.32 -3.84
C LEU A 125 2.06 9.71 -4.32
N PRO A 126 3.19 10.30 -3.84
CA PRO A 126 3.61 11.63 -4.30
C PRO A 126 3.86 11.69 -5.81
N SER A 127 4.57 10.69 -6.34
CA SER A 127 4.86 10.64 -7.78
C SER A 127 3.61 10.32 -8.61
N MET A 128 2.73 9.44 -8.13
CA MET A 128 1.45 9.17 -8.79
C MET A 128 0.56 10.41 -8.84
N GLN A 129 0.46 11.20 -7.75
CA GLN A 129 -0.29 12.45 -7.74
C GLN A 129 0.26 13.44 -8.78
N ALA A 130 1.60 13.57 -8.85
CA ALA A 130 2.25 14.44 -9.83
C ALA A 130 1.94 14.02 -11.27
N ILE A 131 1.97 12.71 -11.58
CA ILE A 131 1.66 12.17 -12.90
C ILE A 131 0.16 12.27 -13.20
N ALA A 132 -0.70 11.90 -12.25
CA ALA A 132 -2.16 11.91 -12.42
C ALA A 132 -2.72 13.33 -12.67
N THR A 133 -2.04 14.36 -12.17
CA THR A 133 -2.38 15.78 -12.41
C THR A 133 -1.71 16.37 -13.65
N SER A 134 -0.85 15.61 -14.36
CA SER A 134 -0.26 16.01 -15.65
C SER A 134 -1.26 15.85 -16.79
N LYS A 135 -0.87 16.30 -17.99
CA LYS A 135 -1.69 16.17 -19.22
C LYS A 135 -2.03 14.70 -19.55
N GLY A 136 -1.16 13.75 -19.21
CA GLY A 136 -1.37 12.33 -19.47
C GLY A 136 -2.32 11.64 -18.47
N GLY A 137 -2.59 12.25 -17.31
CA GLY A 137 -3.54 11.76 -16.33
C GLY A 137 -3.30 10.31 -15.88
N MET A 138 -4.38 9.57 -15.67
CA MET A 138 -4.30 8.16 -15.25
C MET A 138 -3.70 7.24 -16.32
N ALA A 139 -3.78 7.60 -17.60
CA ALA A 139 -3.13 6.84 -18.67
C ALA A 139 -1.60 6.89 -18.56
N ALA A 140 -1.04 8.04 -18.18
CA ALA A 140 0.40 8.18 -17.92
C ALA A 140 0.83 7.44 -16.64
N VAL A 141 -0.02 7.41 -15.61
CA VAL A 141 0.22 6.56 -14.42
C VAL A 141 0.33 5.10 -14.83
N ALA A 142 -0.60 4.59 -15.65
CA ALA A 142 -0.57 3.21 -16.11
C ALA A 142 0.70 2.89 -16.92
N GLY A 143 1.08 3.75 -17.87
CA GLY A 143 2.32 3.59 -18.65
C GLY A 143 3.58 3.59 -17.78
N ALA A 144 3.66 4.53 -16.83
CA ALA A 144 4.77 4.60 -15.88
C ALA A 144 4.85 3.38 -14.95
N MET A 145 3.68 2.82 -14.53
CA MET A 145 3.62 1.57 -13.77
C MET A 145 4.10 0.36 -14.56
N ILE A 146 3.78 0.28 -15.86
CA ILE A 146 4.27 -0.80 -16.73
C ILE A 146 5.80 -0.78 -16.77
N VAL A 147 6.39 0.39 -17.04
CA VAL A 147 7.85 0.56 -17.04
C VAL A 147 8.44 0.22 -15.67
N GLY A 148 7.84 0.72 -14.60
CA GLY A 148 8.26 0.42 -13.23
C GLY A 148 8.20 -1.06 -12.89
N GLY A 149 7.13 -1.76 -13.27
CA GLY A 149 6.99 -3.21 -13.07
C GLY A 149 8.04 -4.03 -13.84
N VAL A 150 8.38 -3.60 -15.06
CA VAL A 150 9.49 -4.19 -15.83
C VAL A 150 10.82 -3.98 -15.10
N ILE A 151 11.09 -2.76 -14.62
CA ILE A 151 12.29 -2.46 -13.83
C ILE A 151 12.36 -3.31 -12.57
N ALA A 152 11.26 -3.43 -11.82
CA ALA A 152 11.21 -4.31 -10.64
C ALA A 152 11.50 -5.77 -10.98
N THR A 153 10.97 -6.25 -12.12
CA THR A 153 11.26 -7.61 -12.61
C THR A 153 12.75 -7.79 -12.89
N LEU A 154 13.40 -6.82 -13.54
CA LEU A 154 14.84 -6.82 -13.77
C LEU A 154 15.62 -6.78 -12.44
N VAL A 155 15.20 -5.96 -11.47
CA VAL A 155 15.78 -5.94 -10.13
C VAL A 155 15.73 -7.33 -9.48
N GLY A 156 14.59 -8.03 -9.61
CA GLY A 156 14.43 -9.40 -9.12
C GLY A 156 15.40 -10.38 -9.77
N LEU A 157 15.60 -10.28 -11.08
CA LEU A 157 16.57 -11.14 -11.79
C LEU A 157 18.02 -10.85 -11.38
N PHE A 158 18.38 -9.59 -11.12
CA PHE A 158 19.71 -9.13 -10.77
C PHE A 158 19.84 -8.68 -9.29
N ILE A 159 19.18 -9.38 -8.38
CA ILE A 159 19.04 -8.98 -6.97
C ILE A 159 20.39 -8.82 -6.25
N LYS A 160 21.39 -9.68 -6.54
CA LYS A 160 22.67 -9.70 -5.83
C LYS A 160 23.49 -8.41 -6.00
N PRO A 161 23.74 -7.90 -7.24
CA PRO A 161 24.48 -6.65 -7.43
C PRO A 161 23.70 -5.43 -6.96
N ILE A 162 22.37 -5.40 -7.17
CA ILE A 162 21.54 -4.23 -6.88
C ILE A 162 21.42 -4.00 -5.37
N ARG A 163 21.30 -5.05 -4.55
CA ARG A 163 21.23 -4.93 -3.09
C ARG A 163 22.42 -4.16 -2.49
N ARG A 164 23.61 -4.24 -3.13
CA ARG A 164 24.81 -3.52 -2.66
C ARG A 164 24.72 -2.00 -2.85
N LEU A 165 23.93 -1.51 -3.80
CA LEU A 165 23.77 -0.08 -4.08
C LEU A 165 22.80 0.62 -3.10
N PHE A 166 21.97 -0.14 -2.39
CA PHE A 166 20.94 0.38 -1.49
C PHE A 166 21.11 -0.14 -0.06
N PRO A 167 22.12 0.32 0.68
CA PRO A 167 22.25 0.03 2.12
C PRO A 167 21.06 0.62 2.89
N PRO A 168 20.78 0.16 4.13
CA PRO A 168 19.65 0.59 4.94
C PRO A 168 19.56 2.11 5.15
N VAL A 169 20.69 2.83 5.19
CA VAL A 169 20.70 4.29 5.28
C VAL A 169 20.01 4.94 4.08
N ILE A 170 20.23 4.46 2.86
CA ILE A 170 19.59 4.99 1.64
C ILE A 170 18.11 4.64 1.66
N THR A 171 17.78 3.36 1.89
CA THR A 171 16.38 2.91 1.94
C THR A 171 15.61 3.65 3.04
N GLY A 172 16.22 3.82 4.22
CA GLY A 172 15.66 4.59 5.33
C GLY A 172 15.41 6.06 4.96
N THR A 173 16.38 6.71 4.30
CA THR A 173 16.26 8.10 3.82
C THR A 173 15.09 8.26 2.86
N VAL A 174 14.94 7.32 1.94
CA VAL A 174 13.83 7.33 0.96
C VAL A 174 12.49 7.19 1.67
N VAL A 175 12.34 6.19 2.56
CA VAL A 175 11.09 5.96 3.31
C VAL A 175 10.76 7.14 4.21
N PHE A 176 11.76 7.73 4.86
CA PHE A 176 11.62 8.95 5.66
C PHE A 176 11.10 10.12 4.82
N THR A 177 11.72 10.35 3.66
CA THR A 177 11.30 11.41 2.71
C THR A 177 9.88 11.18 2.18
N ILE A 178 9.48 9.93 1.90
CA ILE A 178 8.10 9.60 1.52
C ILE A 178 7.13 10.07 2.61
N GLY A 179 7.38 9.70 3.87
CA GLY A 179 6.53 10.11 4.98
C GLY A 179 6.39 11.63 5.10
N LEU A 180 7.51 12.36 5.06
CA LEU A 180 7.52 13.82 5.14
C LEU A 180 6.77 14.47 3.96
N SER A 181 6.95 13.95 2.75
CA SER A 181 6.34 14.52 1.54
C SER A 181 4.82 14.34 1.47
N LEU A 182 4.27 13.45 2.28
CA LEU A 182 2.83 13.20 2.36
C LEU A 182 2.10 14.06 3.42
N TYR A 183 2.83 14.74 4.33
CA TYR A 183 2.21 15.58 5.35
C TYR A 183 1.32 16.68 4.77
N PRO A 184 1.72 17.45 3.74
CA PRO A 184 0.85 18.44 3.14
C PRO A 184 -0.46 17.84 2.61
N THR A 185 -0.42 16.65 2.01
CA THR A 185 -1.61 15.93 1.53
C THR A 185 -2.56 15.61 2.69
N ALA A 186 -2.04 15.10 3.82
CA ALA A 186 -2.86 14.79 4.98
C ALA A 186 -3.50 16.06 5.57
N ILE A 187 -2.74 17.14 5.70
CA ILE A 187 -3.23 18.43 6.22
C ILE A 187 -4.30 19.02 5.29
N ASN A 188 -4.08 18.99 3.98
CA ASN A 188 -5.09 19.42 3.01
C ASN A 188 -6.39 18.61 3.14
N TYR A 189 -6.29 17.31 3.40
CA TYR A 189 -7.44 16.45 3.64
C TYR A 189 -8.13 16.79 4.96
N MET A 190 -7.39 17.07 6.04
CA MET A 190 -7.97 17.53 7.31
C MET A 190 -8.79 18.81 7.12
N ALA A 191 -8.35 19.68 6.22
CA ALA A 191 -9.05 20.92 5.89
C ALA A 191 -10.29 20.72 4.98
N GLY A 192 -10.55 19.49 4.50
CA GLY A 192 -11.67 19.16 3.62
C GLY A 192 -11.29 18.76 2.20
N GLY A 193 -10.02 18.90 1.83
CA GLY A 193 -9.48 18.49 0.52
C GLY A 193 -9.72 19.46 -0.62
N ALA A 194 -8.96 19.30 -1.68
CA ALA A 194 -8.93 20.21 -2.83
C ALA A 194 -10.28 20.31 -3.60
N ALA A 195 -11.11 19.27 -3.55
CA ALA A 195 -12.39 19.23 -4.25
C ALA A 195 -13.41 20.30 -3.74
N ASN A 196 -13.19 20.81 -2.52
CA ASN A 196 -14.08 21.77 -1.87
C ASN A 196 -13.43 23.17 -1.73
N THR A 197 -12.43 23.48 -2.55
CA THR A 197 -11.67 24.75 -2.44
C THR A 197 -12.45 25.95 -2.96
N TYR A 198 -13.43 25.77 -3.88
CA TYR A 198 -14.16 26.85 -4.53
C TYR A 198 -15.60 26.91 -4.06
N GLN A 199 -16.06 28.08 -3.63
CA GLN A 199 -17.44 28.37 -3.22
C GLN A 199 -18.46 27.96 -4.30
N SER A 200 -18.17 28.24 -5.57
CA SER A 200 -19.02 27.87 -6.71
C SER A 200 -19.26 26.37 -6.82
N VAL A 201 -18.25 25.55 -6.55
CA VAL A 201 -18.37 24.08 -6.58
C VAL A 201 -19.24 23.58 -5.42
N VAL A 202 -19.16 24.23 -4.26
CA VAL A 202 -19.99 23.93 -3.09
C VAL A 202 -21.44 24.23 -3.38
N GLU A 203 -21.73 25.38 -3.97
CA GLU A 203 -23.09 25.81 -4.35
C GLU A 203 -23.68 24.93 -5.46
N GLU A 204 -22.91 24.64 -6.52
CA GLU A 204 -23.34 23.80 -7.65
C GLU A 204 -23.68 22.36 -7.23
N ARG A 205 -22.93 21.82 -6.26
CA ARG A 205 -23.16 20.47 -5.73
C ARG A 205 -24.17 20.39 -4.60
N GLY A 206 -24.73 21.52 -4.17
CA GLY A 206 -25.65 21.57 -3.02
C GLY A 206 -24.99 21.20 -1.69
N LEU A 207 -23.66 21.36 -1.59
CA LEU A 207 -22.92 21.06 -0.38
C LEU A 207 -23.18 22.11 0.71
N THR A 208 -23.15 21.69 1.96
CA THR A 208 -23.29 22.62 3.11
C THR A 208 -22.00 23.41 3.30
N ALA A 209 -22.09 24.59 3.94
CA ALA A 209 -20.94 25.42 4.30
C ALA A 209 -19.90 24.66 5.16
N ALA A 210 -20.34 23.61 5.86
CA ALA A 210 -19.46 22.71 6.62
C ALA A 210 -18.43 21.97 5.75
N LEU A 211 -18.67 21.81 4.45
CA LEU A 211 -17.77 21.12 3.53
C LEU A 211 -16.79 22.05 2.81
N VAL A 212 -16.86 23.36 3.07
CA VAL A 212 -15.93 24.33 2.51
C VAL A 212 -14.50 24.06 3.05
N TYR A 213 -13.52 24.10 2.15
CA TYR A 213 -12.12 23.92 2.51
C TYR A 213 -11.68 24.88 3.63
N GLY A 214 -11.04 24.35 4.65
CA GLY A 214 -10.59 25.12 5.81
C GLY A 214 -11.64 25.36 6.88
N SER A 215 -12.88 24.88 6.71
CA SER A 215 -13.95 25.05 7.70
C SER A 215 -13.59 24.40 9.04
N TRP A 216 -14.05 24.98 10.16
CA TRP A 216 -13.81 24.44 11.49
C TRP A 216 -14.43 23.05 11.67
N GLN A 217 -15.53 22.76 10.98
CA GLN A 217 -16.20 21.46 11.02
C GLN A 217 -15.30 20.35 10.44
N ASN A 218 -14.62 20.62 9.31
CA ASN A 218 -13.65 19.69 8.74
C ASN A 218 -12.53 19.41 9.73
N TRP A 219 -11.96 20.47 10.32
CA TRP A 219 -10.89 20.34 11.31
C TRP A 219 -11.34 19.60 12.58
N ALA A 220 -12.56 19.86 13.07
CA ALA A 220 -13.10 19.19 14.25
C ALA A 220 -13.24 17.68 14.04
N ILE A 221 -13.80 17.26 12.90
CA ILE A 221 -13.95 15.84 12.56
C ILE A 221 -12.59 15.19 12.32
N ALA A 222 -11.67 15.86 11.62
CA ALA A 222 -10.33 15.37 11.41
C ALA A 222 -9.57 15.19 12.73
N ALA A 223 -9.63 16.17 13.63
CA ALA A 223 -9.02 16.10 14.96
C ALA A 223 -9.64 14.99 15.82
N PHE A 224 -10.97 14.84 15.79
CA PHE A 224 -11.66 13.73 16.45
C PHE A 224 -11.19 12.38 15.93
N THR A 225 -11.15 12.20 14.59
CA THR A 225 -10.66 10.96 13.96
C THR A 225 -9.23 10.65 14.38
N LEU A 226 -8.33 11.65 14.33
CA LEU A 226 -6.94 11.51 14.77
C LEU A 226 -6.85 11.14 16.25
N ALA A 227 -7.64 11.78 17.12
CA ALA A 227 -7.66 11.48 18.55
C ALA A 227 -8.08 10.03 18.82
N VAL A 228 -9.13 9.53 18.14
CA VAL A 228 -9.55 8.12 18.25
C VAL A 228 -8.45 7.18 17.78
N VAL A 229 -7.82 7.46 16.63
CA VAL A 229 -6.67 6.67 16.14
C VAL A 229 -5.56 6.64 17.17
N MET A 230 -5.16 7.78 17.72
CA MET A 230 -4.09 7.87 18.73
C MET A 230 -4.43 7.13 20.01
N LEU A 231 -5.65 7.29 20.52
CA LEU A 231 -6.13 6.57 21.72
C LEU A 231 -6.05 5.06 21.52
N LEU A 232 -6.58 4.57 20.41
CA LEU A 232 -6.60 3.13 20.11
C LEU A 232 -5.19 2.58 19.83
N THR A 233 -4.33 3.34 19.16
CA THR A 233 -2.94 2.92 18.88
C THR A 233 -2.12 2.80 20.16
N ASN A 234 -2.28 3.74 21.12
CA ASN A 234 -1.47 3.78 22.33
C ASN A 234 -2.05 2.98 23.49
N HIS A 235 -3.38 3.02 23.67
CA HIS A 235 -4.06 2.40 24.82
C HIS A 235 -4.89 1.16 24.42
N GLY A 236 -5.14 0.93 23.12
CA GLY A 236 -5.87 -0.23 22.63
C GLY A 236 -5.14 -1.54 22.91
N ARG A 237 -5.91 -2.62 23.09
CA ARG A 237 -5.40 -3.97 23.28
C ARG A 237 -5.89 -4.90 22.18
N GLY A 238 -5.08 -5.89 21.81
CA GLY A 238 -5.44 -6.91 20.80
C GLY A 238 -5.86 -6.30 19.47
N ILE A 239 -7.02 -6.68 18.97
CA ILE A 239 -7.56 -6.25 17.66
C ILE A 239 -7.82 -4.75 17.62
N CYS A 240 -8.27 -4.11 18.71
CA CYS A 240 -8.52 -2.67 18.73
C CYS A 240 -7.27 -1.84 18.44
N LYS A 241 -6.10 -2.27 18.92
CA LYS A 241 -4.83 -1.62 18.62
C LYS A 241 -4.44 -1.77 17.14
N LEU A 242 -4.61 -2.96 16.59
CA LEU A 242 -4.29 -3.26 15.19
C LEU A 242 -5.26 -2.58 14.21
N ALA A 243 -6.54 -2.48 14.61
CA ALA A 243 -7.61 -1.85 13.85
C ALA A 243 -7.72 -0.33 14.10
N SER A 244 -6.80 0.29 14.84
CA SER A 244 -6.92 1.66 15.33
C SER A 244 -7.26 2.66 14.23
N ILE A 245 -6.62 2.55 13.06
CA ILE A 245 -6.86 3.43 11.91
C ILE A 245 -8.25 3.20 11.34
N LEU A 246 -8.65 1.93 11.13
CA LEU A 246 -9.97 1.58 10.62
C LEU A 246 -11.07 2.05 11.58
N LEU A 247 -10.93 1.77 12.88
CA LEU A 247 -11.89 2.17 13.89
C LEU A 247 -11.97 3.70 14.03
N GLY A 248 -10.84 4.40 13.89
CA GLY A 248 -10.81 5.86 13.84
C GLY A 248 -11.57 6.41 12.64
N ILE A 249 -11.38 5.84 11.44
CA ILE A 249 -12.13 6.22 10.25
C ILE A 249 -13.62 5.94 10.45
N LEU A 250 -14.01 4.78 10.96
CA LEU A 250 -15.40 4.45 11.21
C LEU A 250 -16.07 5.40 12.21
N ALA A 251 -15.35 5.75 13.29
CA ALA A 251 -15.83 6.72 14.27
C ALA A 251 -15.99 8.12 13.66
N GLY A 252 -14.97 8.59 12.92
CA GLY A 252 -15.03 9.88 12.21
C GLY A 252 -16.13 9.91 11.15
N TYR A 253 -16.30 8.80 10.41
CA TYR A 253 -17.37 8.66 9.41
C TYR A 253 -18.76 8.69 10.05
N ALA A 254 -18.95 8.02 11.20
CA ALA A 254 -20.22 8.07 11.95
C ALA A 254 -20.55 9.51 12.40
N VAL A 255 -19.57 10.26 12.91
CA VAL A 255 -19.75 11.67 13.28
C VAL A 255 -20.07 12.51 12.05
N ALA A 256 -19.36 12.33 10.93
CA ALA A 256 -19.61 13.03 9.69
C ALA A 256 -21.01 12.72 9.10
N LEU A 257 -21.47 11.48 9.24
CA LEU A 257 -22.83 11.07 8.82
C LEU A 257 -23.92 11.80 9.62
N VAL A 258 -23.75 11.84 10.97
CA VAL A 258 -24.68 12.57 11.84
C VAL A 258 -24.65 14.09 11.57
N ALA A 259 -23.49 14.62 11.20
CA ALA A 259 -23.30 16.02 10.81
C ALA A 259 -23.85 16.36 9.40
N GLY A 260 -24.39 15.38 8.66
CA GLY A 260 -24.92 15.59 7.30
C GLY A 260 -23.85 15.86 6.23
N MET A 261 -22.61 15.49 6.48
CA MET A 261 -21.47 15.73 5.58
C MET A 261 -21.18 14.55 4.63
N VAL A 262 -22.06 13.56 4.56
CA VAL A 262 -21.86 12.35 3.75
C VAL A 262 -22.92 12.26 2.66
N ASP A 263 -22.49 12.16 1.41
CA ASP A 263 -23.38 11.90 0.28
C ASP A 263 -23.43 10.38 -0.01
N LEU A 264 -24.60 9.79 0.19
CA LEU A 264 -24.87 8.37 -0.03
C LEU A 264 -25.48 8.08 -1.41
N SER A 265 -25.78 9.10 -2.22
CA SER A 265 -26.50 8.97 -3.50
C SER A 265 -25.79 8.03 -4.48
N GLY A 266 -24.46 8.05 -4.52
CA GLY A 266 -23.65 7.23 -5.40
C GLY A 266 -23.70 5.71 -5.12
N ILE A 267 -24.12 5.28 -3.90
CA ILE A 267 -24.13 3.87 -3.53
C ILE A 267 -25.26 3.11 -4.24
N ALA A 268 -26.40 3.76 -4.44
CA ALA A 268 -27.59 3.10 -5.02
C ALA A 268 -27.32 2.59 -6.44
N GLY A 269 -26.60 3.37 -7.26
CA GLY A 269 -26.24 3.02 -8.65
C GLY A 269 -25.14 1.98 -8.81
N ALA A 270 -24.41 1.64 -7.75
CA ALA A 270 -23.33 0.67 -7.82
C ALA A 270 -23.89 -0.76 -7.92
N SER A 271 -23.32 -1.58 -8.80
CA SER A 271 -23.68 -3.00 -8.97
C SER A 271 -23.21 -3.84 -7.77
N TRP A 272 -23.81 -5.03 -7.60
CA TRP A 272 -23.38 -5.98 -6.57
C TRP A 272 -22.16 -6.79 -6.98
N PHE A 273 -21.94 -6.95 -8.28
CA PHE A 273 -20.82 -7.72 -8.81
C PHE A 273 -20.27 -7.07 -10.07
N SER A 274 -18.96 -6.91 -10.14
CA SER A 274 -18.24 -6.47 -11.33
C SER A 274 -16.79 -6.92 -11.24
N LEU A 275 -16.22 -7.24 -12.40
CA LEU A 275 -14.78 -7.52 -12.53
C LEU A 275 -14.04 -6.26 -13.00
N PRO A 276 -12.76 -6.09 -12.67
CA PRO A 276 -11.93 -5.03 -13.23
C PRO A 276 -11.94 -5.07 -14.75
N LYS A 277 -12.08 -3.89 -15.37
CA LYS A 277 -12.06 -3.77 -16.82
C LYS A 277 -10.61 -3.68 -17.33
N PRO A 278 -10.27 -4.31 -18.44
CA PRO A 278 -8.96 -4.12 -19.05
C PRO A 278 -8.76 -2.67 -19.51
N VAL A 279 -7.63 -2.09 -19.18
CA VAL A 279 -7.16 -0.77 -19.65
C VAL A 279 -8.23 0.35 -19.49
N PRO A 280 -8.89 0.50 -18.33
CA PRO A 280 -10.03 1.40 -18.19
C PRO A 280 -9.67 2.89 -18.35
N PHE A 281 -8.42 3.26 -18.13
CA PHE A 281 -7.92 4.62 -18.23
C PHE A 281 -7.02 4.86 -19.46
N GLY A 282 -6.82 3.85 -20.31
CA GLY A 282 -5.81 3.92 -21.38
C GLY A 282 -4.38 3.72 -20.85
N VAL A 283 -3.41 3.79 -21.78
CA VAL A 283 -1.97 3.73 -21.48
C VAL A 283 -1.24 4.75 -22.34
N THR A 284 -0.48 5.64 -21.69
CA THR A 284 0.45 6.56 -22.36
C THR A 284 1.79 6.54 -21.64
N PHE A 285 2.87 6.69 -22.39
CA PHE A 285 4.21 6.66 -21.83
C PHE A 285 4.78 8.08 -21.82
N GLU A 286 4.83 8.71 -20.64
CA GLU A 286 5.53 9.97 -20.40
C GLU A 286 6.88 9.70 -19.77
N LEU A 287 7.97 10.15 -20.40
CA LEU A 287 9.34 9.86 -19.95
C LEU A 287 9.56 10.23 -18.48
N SER A 288 9.08 11.40 -18.06
CA SER A 288 9.21 11.88 -16.68
C SER A 288 8.53 10.96 -15.66
N GLY A 289 7.29 10.55 -15.96
CA GLY A 289 6.54 9.59 -15.14
C GLY A 289 7.19 8.22 -15.11
N CYS A 290 7.66 7.72 -16.25
CA CYS A 290 8.36 6.44 -16.37
C CYS A 290 9.66 6.42 -15.56
N VAL A 291 10.44 7.49 -15.59
CA VAL A 291 11.68 7.61 -14.77
C VAL A 291 11.33 7.67 -13.29
N ALA A 292 10.36 8.51 -12.90
CA ALA A 292 9.98 8.67 -11.50
C ALA A 292 9.47 7.36 -10.88
N LEU A 293 8.48 6.70 -11.50
CA LEU A 293 7.98 5.42 -11.01
C LEU A 293 8.99 4.30 -11.17
N GLY A 294 9.78 4.29 -12.23
CA GLY A 294 10.83 3.29 -12.43
C GLY A 294 11.84 3.26 -11.28
N LEU A 295 12.33 4.42 -10.85
CA LEU A 295 13.20 4.53 -9.68
C LEU A 295 12.50 4.06 -8.39
N LEU A 296 11.25 4.45 -8.18
CA LEU A 296 10.47 4.02 -7.01
C LEU A 296 10.27 2.51 -6.99
N PHE A 297 10.00 1.89 -8.12
CA PHE A 297 9.86 0.43 -8.22
C PHE A 297 11.17 -0.29 -7.90
N ALA A 298 12.32 0.24 -8.34
CA ALA A 298 13.63 -0.29 -7.96
C ALA A 298 13.85 -0.21 -6.45
N ILE A 299 13.56 0.93 -5.82
CA ILE A 299 13.69 1.16 -4.37
C ILE A 299 12.74 0.26 -3.59
N ASN A 300 11.45 0.21 -3.99
CA ASN A 300 10.48 -0.66 -3.31
C ASN A 300 10.79 -2.15 -3.48
N SER A 301 11.49 -2.54 -4.53
CA SER A 301 12.02 -3.91 -4.65
C SER A 301 13.02 -4.22 -3.54
N ILE A 302 13.87 -3.26 -3.17
CA ILE A 302 14.81 -3.42 -2.05
C ILE A 302 14.06 -3.46 -0.71
N GLN A 303 13.07 -2.59 -0.51
CA GLN A 303 12.21 -2.64 0.68
C GLN A 303 11.50 -4.00 0.78
N ALA A 304 10.95 -4.51 -0.33
CA ALA A 304 10.29 -5.81 -0.36
C ALA A 304 11.25 -6.96 0.02
N ILE A 305 12.54 -6.90 -0.37
CA ILE A 305 13.55 -7.84 0.10
C ILE A 305 13.69 -7.78 1.63
N GLY A 306 13.71 -6.58 2.19
CA GLY A 306 13.74 -6.38 3.64
C GLY A 306 12.52 -7.00 4.35
N ASP A 307 11.32 -6.76 3.83
CA ASP A 307 10.07 -7.28 4.38
C ASP A 307 9.97 -8.80 4.25
N LEU A 308 10.39 -9.38 3.11
CA LEU A 308 10.48 -10.83 2.92
C LEU A 308 11.47 -11.46 3.92
N THR A 309 12.62 -10.81 4.12
CA THR A 309 13.63 -11.25 5.11
C THR A 309 13.08 -11.14 6.53
N ALA A 310 12.47 -10.02 6.89
CA ALA A 310 11.86 -9.84 8.21
C ALA A 310 10.75 -10.85 8.50
N THR A 311 9.96 -11.23 7.47
CA THR A 311 8.94 -12.27 7.59
C THR A 311 9.55 -13.64 7.88
N THR A 312 10.64 -14.01 7.19
CA THR A 312 11.27 -15.33 7.38
C THR A 312 12.07 -15.38 8.68
N VAL A 313 12.86 -14.37 8.99
CA VAL A 313 13.63 -14.31 10.24
C VAL A 313 12.68 -14.14 11.44
N GLY A 314 11.76 -13.17 11.37
CA GLY A 314 10.85 -12.87 12.47
C GLY A 314 9.75 -13.91 12.67
N GLY A 315 9.21 -14.52 11.61
CA GLY A 315 8.09 -15.44 11.68
C GLY A 315 8.45 -16.91 11.59
N MET A 316 9.50 -17.26 10.82
CA MET A 316 9.86 -18.65 10.50
C MET A 316 11.22 -19.08 11.09
N ASP A 317 11.88 -18.17 11.83
CA ASP A 317 13.20 -18.39 12.48
C ASP A 317 14.27 -18.92 11.51
N ARG A 318 14.27 -18.44 10.27
CA ARG A 318 15.25 -18.78 9.24
C ARG A 318 15.52 -17.64 8.27
N GLU A 319 16.66 -17.65 7.61
CA GLU A 319 16.95 -16.76 6.51
C GLU A 319 16.16 -17.13 5.24
N PRO A 320 15.79 -16.15 4.40
CA PRO A 320 15.18 -16.42 3.12
C PRO A 320 16.22 -16.97 2.13
N THR A 321 15.79 -17.89 1.30
CA THR A 321 16.64 -18.38 0.20
C THR A 321 16.69 -17.33 -0.93
N THR A 322 17.77 -17.35 -1.73
CA THR A 322 17.89 -16.49 -2.91
C THR A 322 16.72 -16.69 -3.87
N ARG A 323 16.21 -17.93 -3.99
CA ARG A 323 15.06 -18.27 -4.84
C ARG A 323 13.76 -17.61 -4.36
N GLU A 324 13.50 -17.60 -3.06
CA GLU A 324 12.31 -16.94 -2.47
C GLU A 324 12.35 -15.44 -2.73
N LEU A 325 13.51 -14.81 -2.53
CA LEU A 325 13.69 -13.39 -2.81
C LEU A 325 13.54 -13.06 -4.30
N GLN A 326 14.23 -13.80 -5.18
CA GLN A 326 14.14 -13.58 -6.63
C GLN A 326 12.72 -13.80 -7.14
N GLY A 327 12.10 -14.95 -6.80
CA GLY A 327 10.74 -15.29 -7.21
C GLY A 327 9.73 -14.27 -6.69
N GLY A 328 9.91 -13.79 -5.47
CA GLY A 328 9.06 -12.76 -4.86
C GLY A 328 9.14 -11.43 -5.59
N ILE A 329 10.34 -10.93 -5.90
CA ILE A 329 10.50 -9.64 -6.58
C ILE A 329 10.11 -9.72 -8.06
N VAL A 330 10.40 -10.82 -8.76
CA VAL A 330 9.93 -11.01 -10.14
C VAL A 330 8.40 -11.03 -10.19
N ALA A 331 7.75 -11.77 -9.29
CA ALA A 331 6.29 -11.82 -9.22
C ALA A 331 5.69 -10.46 -8.86
N TYR A 332 6.32 -9.70 -7.96
CA TYR A 332 5.96 -8.33 -7.63
C TYR A 332 6.00 -7.42 -8.87
N GLY A 333 7.08 -7.46 -9.65
CA GLY A 333 7.20 -6.64 -10.87
C GLY A 333 6.11 -6.97 -11.90
N VAL A 334 5.95 -8.26 -12.24
CA VAL A 334 4.94 -8.71 -13.21
C VAL A 334 3.52 -8.43 -12.72
N SER A 335 3.21 -8.65 -11.44
CA SER A 335 1.90 -8.32 -10.88
C SER A 335 1.58 -6.83 -11.01
N ASN A 336 2.57 -5.94 -10.88
CA ASN A 336 2.35 -4.51 -11.05
C ASN A 336 2.14 -4.10 -12.52
N VAL A 337 2.74 -4.79 -13.48
CA VAL A 337 2.39 -4.63 -14.91
C VAL A 337 0.93 -5.02 -15.12
N LEU A 338 0.48 -6.16 -14.58
CA LEU A 338 -0.92 -6.59 -14.67
C LEU A 338 -1.85 -5.62 -13.95
N THR A 339 -1.43 -5.09 -12.80
CA THR A 339 -2.18 -4.07 -12.05
C THR A 339 -2.42 -2.82 -12.88
N ALA A 340 -1.40 -2.33 -13.60
CA ALA A 340 -1.52 -1.19 -14.50
C ALA A 340 -2.53 -1.46 -15.63
N LEU A 341 -2.46 -2.64 -16.24
CA LEU A 341 -3.37 -3.03 -17.32
C LEU A 341 -4.82 -3.22 -16.83
N LEU A 342 -5.05 -3.51 -15.58
CA LEU A 342 -6.40 -3.61 -14.98
C LEU A 342 -6.85 -2.33 -14.30
N GLY A 343 -6.08 -1.23 -14.44
CA GLY A 343 -6.42 0.08 -13.91
C GLY A 343 -6.33 0.19 -12.38
N GLY A 344 -5.53 -0.66 -11.74
CA GLY A 344 -5.22 -0.56 -10.32
C GLY A 344 -3.99 0.31 -10.04
N LEU A 345 -3.64 0.47 -8.77
CA LEU A 345 -2.46 1.22 -8.30
C LEU A 345 -1.31 0.28 -7.90
N PRO A 346 -0.05 0.79 -7.86
CA PRO A 346 1.10 -0.02 -7.51
C PRO A 346 0.96 -0.69 -6.15
N THR A 347 1.18 -2.00 -6.14
CA THR A 347 1.21 -2.79 -4.91
C THR A 347 2.64 -2.93 -4.40
N ALA A 348 2.81 -3.05 -3.08
CA ALA A 348 4.06 -3.40 -2.42
C ALA A 348 3.80 -4.26 -1.18
N THR A 349 4.86 -4.74 -0.53
CA THR A 349 4.78 -5.46 0.74
C THR A 349 4.24 -4.56 1.86
N TYR A 350 3.46 -5.15 2.75
CA TYR A 350 2.90 -4.45 3.92
C TYR A 350 3.71 -4.75 5.18
N SER A 351 4.60 -3.84 5.55
CA SER A 351 5.47 -3.98 6.72
C SER A 351 4.68 -4.12 8.04
N GLN A 352 3.45 -3.54 8.13
CA GLN A 352 2.58 -3.73 9.28
C GLN A 352 2.20 -5.20 9.46
N ASN A 353 1.86 -5.88 8.36
CA ASN A 353 1.51 -7.29 8.35
C ASN A 353 2.74 -8.17 8.66
N VAL A 354 3.92 -7.78 8.19
CA VAL A 354 5.20 -8.40 8.56
C VAL A 354 5.43 -8.32 10.07
N GLY A 355 5.16 -7.16 10.68
CA GLY A 355 5.22 -6.97 12.14
C GLY A 355 4.26 -7.89 12.92
N ILE A 356 3.05 -8.12 12.40
CA ILE A 356 2.09 -9.07 12.98
C ILE A 356 2.66 -10.49 12.92
N VAL A 357 3.21 -10.92 11.77
CA VAL A 357 3.83 -12.23 11.60
C VAL A 357 5.00 -12.42 12.58
N ALA A 358 5.88 -11.45 12.67
CA ALA A 358 7.05 -11.51 13.58
C ALA A 358 6.64 -11.61 15.05
N THR A 359 5.53 -10.96 15.43
CA THR A 359 5.01 -10.95 16.81
C THR A 359 4.26 -12.23 17.14
N ASN A 360 3.35 -12.67 16.27
CA ASN A 360 2.44 -13.79 16.52
C ASN A 360 3.01 -15.14 16.09
N LYS A 361 4.07 -15.14 15.30
CA LYS A 361 4.66 -16.34 14.68
C LYS A 361 3.69 -17.16 13.82
N VAL A 362 2.54 -16.57 13.44
CA VAL A 362 1.55 -17.20 12.57
C VAL A 362 2.02 -17.08 11.13
N VAL A 363 2.41 -18.21 10.53
CA VAL A 363 3.00 -18.26 9.18
C VAL A 363 2.24 -19.16 8.21
N ASN A 364 1.11 -19.72 8.64
CA ASN A 364 0.33 -20.64 7.82
C ASN A 364 -0.25 -19.95 6.58
N ARG A 365 0.04 -20.50 5.40
CA ARG A 365 -0.37 -19.91 4.11
C ARG A 365 -1.90 -19.73 3.97
N TRP A 366 -2.72 -20.54 4.66
CA TRP A 366 -4.18 -20.45 4.56
C TRP A 366 -4.74 -19.22 5.27
N VAL A 367 -4.08 -18.73 6.31
CA VAL A 367 -4.43 -17.45 6.95
C VAL A 367 -4.31 -16.31 5.94
N PHE A 368 -3.20 -16.25 5.24
CA PHE A 368 -2.92 -15.21 4.25
C PHE A 368 -3.75 -15.39 2.97
N ALA A 369 -3.98 -16.64 2.54
CA ALA A 369 -4.85 -16.94 1.42
C ALA A 369 -6.30 -16.49 1.69
N LEU A 370 -6.79 -16.67 2.91
CA LEU A 370 -8.11 -16.22 3.30
C LEU A 370 -8.17 -14.68 3.37
N THR A 371 -7.10 -14.01 3.84
CA THR A 371 -6.98 -12.55 3.77
C THR A 371 -7.07 -12.07 2.32
N GLY A 372 -6.32 -12.70 1.39
CA GLY A 372 -6.41 -12.43 -0.05
C GLY A 372 -7.82 -12.70 -0.59
N GLY A 373 -8.49 -13.76 -0.15
CA GLY A 373 -9.87 -14.07 -0.50
C GLY A 373 -10.86 -12.97 -0.06
N PHE A 374 -10.72 -12.44 1.14
CA PHE A 374 -11.53 -11.30 1.60
C PHE A 374 -11.28 -10.03 0.80
N LEU A 375 -10.01 -9.73 0.46
CA LEU A 375 -9.69 -8.61 -0.43
C LEU A 375 -10.29 -8.78 -1.82
N LEU A 376 -10.23 -10.00 -2.36
CA LEU A 376 -10.83 -10.31 -3.65
C LEU A 376 -12.35 -10.10 -3.63
N LEU A 377 -13.03 -10.60 -2.59
CA LEU A 377 -14.46 -10.37 -2.40
C LEU A 377 -14.78 -8.88 -2.29
N ALA A 378 -14.01 -8.12 -1.50
CA ALA A 378 -14.18 -6.67 -1.38
C ALA A 378 -13.98 -5.97 -2.73
N GLY A 379 -13.03 -6.42 -3.55
CA GLY A 379 -12.71 -5.84 -4.86
C GLY A 379 -13.74 -6.18 -5.95
N VAL A 380 -14.41 -7.34 -5.89
CA VAL A 380 -15.43 -7.71 -6.88
C VAL A 380 -16.85 -7.23 -6.54
N VAL A 381 -17.02 -6.57 -5.38
CA VAL A 381 -18.29 -5.97 -4.94
C VAL A 381 -18.21 -4.44 -5.06
N PRO A 382 -18.67 -3.82 -6.20
CA PRO A 382 -18.63 -2.37 -6.41
C PRO A 382 -19.29 -1.56 -5.29
N LYS A 383 -20.36 -2.06 -4.70
CA LYS A 383 -21.03 -1.40 -3.56
C LYS A 383 -20.08 -1.17 -2.38
N PHE A 384 -19.17 -2.10 -2.11
CA PHE A 384 -18.17 -1.90 -1.06
C PHE A 384 -17.24 -0.72 -1.40
N SER A 385 -16.73 -0.67 -2.63
CA SER A 385 -15.91 0.45 -3.09
C SER A 385 -16.69 1.77 -3.11
N ALA A 386 -17.98 1.75 -3.52
CA ALA A 386 -18.85 2.93 -3.51
C ALA A 386 -19.08 3.48 -2.09
N VAL A 387 -19.24 2.63 -1.08
CA VAL A 387 -19.30 3.07 0.32
C VAL A 387 -18.01 3.75 0.74
N LEU A 388 -16.86 3.23 0.33
CA LEU A 388 -15.56 3.82 0.70
C LEU A 388 -15.33 5.19 0.06
N THR A 389 -15.89 5.45 -1.13
CA THR A 389 -15.81 6.78 -1.78
C THR A 389 -16.69 7.85 -1.11
N THR A 390 -17.64 7.48 -0.26
CA THR A 390 -18.46 8.44 0.51
C THR A 390 -17.76 8.97 1.75
N ILE A 391 -16.58 8.42 2.12
CA ILE A 391 -15.85 8.86 3.31
C ILE A 391 -15.33 10.29 3.07
N PRO A 392 -15.74 11.28 3.90
CA PRO A 392 -15.27 12.65 3.74
C PRO A 392 -13.76 12.77 3.85
N GLN A 393 -13.17 13.67 3.07
CA GLN A 393 -11.72 13.83 3.03
C GLN A 393 -11.15 14.24 4.39
N CYS A 394 -11.87 15.01 5.21
CA CYS A 394 -11.45 15.37 6.56
C CYS A 394 -11.28 14.14 7.48
N VAL A 395 -12.14 13.13 7.37
CA VAL A 395 -12.00 11.86 8.11
C VAL A 395 -10.74 11.12 7.65
N LEU A 396 -10.53 11.02 6.32
CA LEU A 396 -9.31 10.41 5.77
C LEU A 396 -8.05 11.19 6.18
N GLY A 397 -8.12 12.54 6.22
CA GLY A 397 -7.05 13.42 6.65
C GLY A 397 -6.60 13.12 8.08
N GLY A 398 -7.54 13.07 9.02
CA GLY A 398 -7.25 12.74 10.42
C GLY A 398 -6.57 11.38 10.60
N ALA A 399 -7.01 10.37 9.85
CA ALA A 399 -6.40 9.04 9.88
C ALA A 399 -5.03 9.00 9.19
N THR A 400 -4.87 9.67 8.03
CA THR A 400 -3.64 9.61 7.23
C THR A 400 -2.47 10.33 7.86
N VAL A 401 -2.69 11.37 8.68
CA VAL A 401 -1.61 11.99 9.47
C VAL A 401 -0.89 10.94 10.31
N ALA A 402 -1.62 10.08 11.01
CA ALA A 402 -1.03 9.01 11.81
C ALA A 402 -0.28 7.98 10.94
N VAL A 403 -0.84 7.61 9.77
CA VAL A 403 -0.20 6.69 8.82
C VAL A 403 1.11 7.27 8.31
N PHE A 404 1.11 8.51 7.81
CA PHE A 404 2.30 9.14 7.22
C PHE A 404 3.39 9.40 8.27
N SER A 405 3.00 9.75 9.50
CA SER A 405 3.91 9.81 10.63
C SER A 405 4.59 8.46 10.89
N THR A 406 3.83 7.36 10.85
CA THR A 406 4.38 6.01 11.02
C THR A 406 5.35 5.64 9.89
N ILE A 407 5.05 6.03 8.63
CA ILE A 407 5.95 5.82 7.49
C ILE A 407 7.27 6.58 7.71
N ALA A 408 7.22 7.87 8.05
CA ALA A 408 8.40 8.67 8.33
C ALA A 408 9.25 8.04 9.46
N MET A 409 8.62 7.63 10.55
CA MET A 409 9.31 7.00 11.68
C MET A 409 9.86 5.62 11.35
N THR A 410 9.27 4.89 10.41
CA THR A 410 9.84 3.63 9.90
C THR A 410 11.15 3.90 9.15
N GLY A 411 11.19 4.93 8.30
CA GLY A 411 12.41 5.40 7.66
C GLY A 411 13.48 5.79 8.69
N MET A 412 13.11 6.55 9.71
CA MET A 412 14.02 6.94 10.79
C MET A 412 14.59 5.74 11.55
N LYS A 413 13.77 4.72 11.82
CA LYS A 413 14.24 3.49 12.47
C LYS A 413 15.28 2.75 11.63
N LEU A 414 15.09 2.68 10.30
CA LEU A 414 16.06 2.08 9.39
C LEU A 414 17.39 2.85 9.38
N ILE A 415 17.33 4.19 9.42
CA ILE A 415 18.51 5.04 9.52
C ILE A 415 19.25 4.80 10.85
N ALA A 416 18.51 4.80 11.95
CA ALA A 416 19.08 4.60 13.29
C ALA A 416 19.73 3.22 13.47
N ALA A 417 19.21 2.19 12.80
CA ALA A 417 19.75 0.84 12.84
C ALA A 417 21.17 0.73 12.21
N GLU A 418 21.50 1.61 11.25
CA GLU A 418 22.84 1.71 10.65
C GLU A 418 23.81 2.57 11.48
N GLY A 419 23.31 3.29 12.47
CA GLY A 419 24.05 4.25 13.29
C GLY A 419 23.92 5.69 12.80
N ILE A 420 23.80 6.61 13.76
CA ILE A 420 23.72 8.06 13.52
C ILE A 420 25.13 8.63 13.52
N THR A 421 25.89 8.36 12.45
CA THR A 421 27.23 8.89 12.23
C THR A 421 27.18 10.23 11.51
N ALA A 422 28.26 11.02 11.53
CA ALA A 422 28.35 12.30 10.82
C ALA A 422 28.08 12.11 9.31
N ARG A 423 28.62 11.03 8.73
CA ARG A 423 28.40 10.66 7.33
C ARG A 423 26.92 10.35 7.05
N ASN A 424 26.33 9.46 7.83
CA ASN A 424 24.93 9.07 7.64
C ASN A 424 23.97 10.24 7.86
N THR A 425 24.26 11.10 8.83
CA THR A 425 23.48 12.33 9.09
C THR A 425 23.53 13.29 7.89
N THR A 426 24.69 13.43 7.26
CA THR A 426 24.85 14.24 6.05
C THR A 426 24.06 13.67 4.89
N ILE A 427 24.14 12.33 4.66
CA ILE A 427 23.37 11.66 3.60
C ILE A 427 21.87 11.90 3.81
N VAL A 428 21.35 11.62 5.00
CA VAL A 428 19.94 11.73 5.33
C VAL A 428 19.47 13.19 5.23
N GLY A 429 20.20 14.09 5.90
CA GLY A 429 19.82 15.50 6.02
C GLY A 429 19.76 16.22 4.67
N LEU A 430 20.83 16.14 3.88
CA LEU A 430 20.88 16.79 2.56
C LEU A 430 19.88 16.16 1.58
N SER A 431 19.76 14.82 1.58
CA SER A 431 18.83 14.15 0.66
C SER A 431 17.38 14.49 0.96
N ALA A 432 16.98 14.46 2.23
CA ALA A 432 15.62 14.81 2.64
C ALA A 432 15.34 16.32 2.44
N ALA A 433 16.30 17.19 2.78
CA ALA A 433 16.15 18.63 2.61
C ALA A 433 15.97 19.01 1.13
N LEU A 434 16.79 18.48 0.23
CA LEU A 434 16.66 18.75 -1.20
C LEU A 434 15.40 18.10 -1.78
N GLY A 435 15.08 16.86 -1.41
CA GLY A 435 13.89 16.18 -1.91
C GLY A 435 12.60 16.91 -1.51
N VAL A 436 12.40 17.16 -0.22
CA VAL A 436 11.21 17.84 0.29
C VAL A 436 11.24 19.33 -0.07
N GLY A 437 12.39 20.00 0.09
CA GLY A 437 12.53 21.43 -0.13
C GLY A 437 12.22 21.82 -1.58
N ILE A 438 12.79 21.14 -2.57
CA ILE A 438 12.53 21.43 -3.99
C ILE A 438 11.07 21.14 -4.35
N SER A 439 10.47 20.07 -3.82
CA SER A 439 9.06 19.76 -4.11
C SER A 439 8.09 20.81 -3.53
N GLN A 440 8.43 21.42 -2.39
CA GLN A 440 7.65 22.51 -1.80
C GLN A 440 7.88 23.86 -2.51
N ALA A 441 9.06 24.05 -3.07
CA ALA A 441 9.45 25.26 -3.80
C ALA A 441 9.64 24.96 -5.30
N SER A 442 8.72 24.22 -5.92
CA SER A 442 8.84 23.75 -7.31
C SER A 442 9.02 24.89 -8.32
N ALA A 443 8.52 26.10 -8.01
CA ALA A 443 8.76 27.32 -8.80
C ALA A 443 10.26 27.69 -8.92
N ALA A 444 11.12 27.23 -8.01
CA ALA A 444 12.56 27.44 -8.10
C ALA A 444 13.20 26.77 -9.34
N LEU A 445 12.51 25.77 -9.91
CA LEU A 445 12.94 25.09 -11.13
C LEU A 445 12.27 25.64 -12.40
N ALA A 446 11.52 26.76 -12.36
CA ALA A 446 10.71 27.27 -13.48
C ALA A 446 11.54 27.59 -14.75
N GLN A 447 12.84 27.88 -14.62
CA GLN A 447 13.72 28.15 -15.74
C GLN A 447 14.38 26.91 -16.37
N PHE A 448 14.16 25.72 -15.74
CA PHE A 448 14.69 24.46 -16.26
C PHE A 448 13.73 23.85 -17.29
N PRO A 449 14.23 22.98 -18.20
CA PRO A 449 13.38 22.25 -19.14
C PRO A 449 12.23 21.50 -18.43
N GLU A 450 11.07 21.37 -19.10
CA GLU A 450 9.87 20.74 -18.55
C GLU A 450 10.13 19.32 -18.01
N ALA A 451 10.99 18.55 -18.65
CA ALA A 451 11.40 17.22 -18.17
C ALA A 451 12.07 17.29 -16.79
N VAL A 452 12.94 18.29 -16.56
CA VAL A 452 13.63 18.50 -15.28
C VAL A 452 12.64 18.95 -14.20
N THR A 453 11.78 19.91 -14.51
CA THR A 453 10.77 20.41 -13.55
C THR A 453 9.76 19.34 -13.17
N THR A 454 9.40 18.46 -14.09
CA THR A 454 8.45 17.36 -13.81
C THR A 454 9.09 16.24 -12.98
N ILE A 455 10.32 15.84 -13.33
CA ILE A 455 11.02 14.75 -12.60
C ILE A 455 11.43 15.23 -11.20
N PHE A 456 12.05 16.40 -11.10
CA PHE A 456 12.66 16.88 -9.87
C PHE A 456 11.74 17.80 -9.07
N GLY A 457 10.92 18.64 -9.72
CA GLY A 457 10.03 19.57 -9.03
C GLY A 457 8.80 18.93 -8.39
N LYS A 458 8.36 17.78 -8.90
CA LYS A 458 7.12 17.14 -8.45
C LYS A 458 7.32 15.82 -7.67
N SER A 459 8.51 15.24 -7.68
CA SER A 459 8.79 13.97 -7.00
C SER A 459 9.92 14.11 -5.97
N PRO A 460 9.59 14.44 -4.71
CA PRO A 460 10.57 14.59 -3.64
C PRO A 460 11.42 13.33 -3.43
N VAL A 461 10.83 12.17 -3.66
CA VAL A 461 11.46 10.88 -3.44
C VAL A 461 12.56 10.60 -4.47
N VAL A 462 12.37 11.01 -5.73
CA VAL A 462 13.39 10.86 -6.79
C VAL A 462 14.65 11.65 -6.43
N ILE A 463 14.49 12.92 -6.05
CA ILE A 463 15.64 13.77 -5.66
C ILE A 463 16.35 13.16 -4.44
N ALA A 464 15.59 12.84 -3.40
CA ALA A 464 16.17 12.28 -2.18
C ALA A 464 16.94 10.99 -2.46
N THR A 465 16.42 10.13 -3.34
CA THR A 465 17.08 8.89 -3.72
C THR A 465 18.38 9.13 -4.46
N LEU A 466 18.33 9.95 -5.51
CA LEU A 466 19.51 10.23 -6.32
C LEU A 466 20.60 10.90 -5.48
N MET A 467 20.22 11.86 -4.62
CA MET A 467 21.14 12.51 -3.72
C MET A 467 21.72 11.55 -2.66
N ALA A 468 20.89 10.68 -2.07
CA ALA A 468 21.34 9.70 -1.09
C ALA A 468 22.35 8.71 -1.70
N VAL A 469 22.06 8.21 -2.92
CA VAL A 469 22.99 7.33 -3.64
C VAL A 469 24.27 8.08 -3.99
N PHE A 470 24.17 9.30 -4.53
CA PHE A 470 25.33 10.13 -4.88
C PHE A 470 26.23 10.39 -3.65
N LEU A 471 25.65 10.88 -2.55
CA LEU A 471 26.40 11.15 -1.33
C LEU A 471 27.01 9.86 -0.74
N ASN A 472 26.31 8.75 -0.81
CA ASN A 472 26.83 7.47 -0.34
C ASN A 472 28.05 6.98 -1.15
N LEU A 473 28.15 7.37 -2.43
CA LEU A 473 29.28 7.03 -3.29
C LEU A 473 30.47 7.98 -3.09
N VAL A 474 30.18 9.28 -2.85
CA VAL A 474 31.20 10.35 -2.80
C VAL A 474 31.78 10.53 -1.39
N LEU A 475 30.96 10.42 -0.34
CA LEU A 475 31.44 10.63 1.01
C LEU A 475 32.35 9.47 1.47
N PRO A 476 33.47 9.77 2.14
CA PRO A 476 34.39 8.75 2.64
C PRO A 476 33.67 7.79 3.59
N LYS A 477 34.02 6.53 3.50
CA LYS A 477 33.52 5.53 4.46
C LYS A 477 34.21 5.77 5.80
N GLU A 478 33.42 5.78 6.86
CA GLU A 478 33.99 5.81 8.21
C GLU A 478 34.69 4.46 8.47
N GLU A 479 35.93 4.53 8.93
CA GLU A 479 36.63 3.35 9.44
C GLU A 479 35.90 2.89 10.71
N LYS A 480 35.54 1.60 10.75
CA LYS A 480 34.82 1.00 11.88
C LYS A 480 35.82 0.76 13.02
#